data_5a37a80536c76911c0c46f0cce8c544c
#
_entry.id   5a37a80536c76911c0c46f0cce8c544c
#
_cell.length_a   1.000
_cell.length_b   1.000
_cell.length_c   1.000
_cell.angle_alpha   90.00
_cell.angle_beta   90.00
_cell.angle_gamma   90.00
#
_symmetry.space_group_name_H-M   'P 1'
#
loop_
_entity.id
_entity.type
_entity.pdbx_description
1 polymer ?
#
loop_
_entity_poly.entity_id
_entity_poly.type
_entity_poly.pdbx_seq_one_letter_code
_entity_poly.pdbx_strand_id
1 'polypeptide(L)'
;MLRFLTIKRLAVIDSVEVEFDPGLNVLTGETGAGKSILVEAVGLLLGGRASGDLVRTGEETATIEAIFETDGTEWLIRREITAQGRSRAFINGDLTTAGALKDLANRLIELHGQHEHQTLLDPSTHLGAIDIFAGLEPARIAVGEAFSVLQGATHELARLRTAVAEREARQEIGRAHV
;
A
#
# COMPACT_ATOMS: atom_id res chain seq x y z
N MET A 1 -0.41 -8.89 -11.82
CA MET A 1 -1.73 -9.56 -11.67
C MET A 1 -1.71 -10.56 -10.52
N LEU A 2 -2.87 -10.89 -9.94
CA LEU A 2 -3.01 -12.01 -9.00
C LEU A 2 -2.92 -13.33 -9.80
N ARG A 3 -2.00 -14.22 -9.40
CA ARG A 3 -1.77 -15.51 -10.05
C ARG A 3 -2.35 -16.67 -9.26
N PHE A 4 -2.20 -16.61 -7.96
CA PHE A 4 -2.58 -17.71 -7.08
C PHE A 4 -3.10 -17.15 -5.74
N LEU A 5 -4.14 -17.77 -5.19
CA LEU A 5 -4.72 -17.43 -3.90
C LEU A 5 -5.00 -18.70 -3.10
N THR A 6 -4.42 -18.80 -1.93
CA THR A 6 -4.71 -19.86 -0.96
C THR A 6 -5.37 -19.25 0.28
N ILE A 7 -6.46 -19.83 0.72
CA ILE A 7 -7.16 -19.45 1.95
C ILE A 7 -7.33 -20.69 2.80
N LYS A 8 -6.95 -20.61 4.07
CA LYS A 8 -7.09 -21.70 5.05
C LYS A 8 -7.74 -21.18 6.33
N ARG A 9 -8.77 -21.88 6.78
CA ARG A 9 -9.47 -21.68 8.07
C ARG A 9 -10.02 -20.27 8.26
N LEU A 10 -10.55 -19.68 7.18
CA LEU A 10 -11.15 -18.35 7.19
C LEU A 10 -12.67 -18.45 7.09
N ALA A 11 -13.39 -17.95 8.07
CA ALA A 11 -14.85 -17.98 8.16
C ALA A 11 -15.42 -19.41 7.90
N VAL A 12 -16.20 -19.59 6.85
CA VAL A 12 -16.75 -20.92 6.47
C VAL A 12 -15.78 -21.74 5.63
N ILE A 13 -14.70 -21.16 5.15
CA ILE A 13 -13.68 -21.84 4.31
C ILE A 13 -12.73 -22.64 5.19
N ASP A 14 -12.63 -23.93 4.93
CA ASP A 14 -11.62 -24.78 5.53
C ASP A 14 -10.31 -24.65 4.79
N SER A 15 -10.31 -24.96 3.49
CA SER A 15 -9.20 -24.72 2.58
C SER A 15 -9.71 -24.49 1.17
N VAL A 16 -9.17 -23.50 0.48
CA VAL A 16 -9.41 -23.27 -0.94
C VAL A 16 -8.14 -22.76 -1.59
N GLU A 17 -7.90 -23.24 -2.80
CA GLU A 17 -6.81 -22.79 -3.67
C GLU A 17 -7.41 -22.39 -5.00
N VAL A 18 -7.05 -21.21 -5.49
CA VAL A 18 -7.56 -20.65 -6.74
C VAL A 18 -6.38 -20.17 -7.57
N GLU A 19 -6.30 -20.65 -8.79
CA GLU A 19 -5.37 -20.16 -9.81
C GLU A 19 -6.11 -19.21 -10.75
N PHE A 20 -5.45 -18.11 -11.12
CA PHE A 20 -6.01 -17.08 -12.00
C PHE A 20 -5.22 -17.01 -13.31
N ASP A 21 -5.94 -17.05 -14.41
CA ASP A 21 -5.38 -16.84 -15.73
C ASP A 21 -5.23 -15.34 -16.06
N PRO A 22 -4.36 -14.99 -17.04
CA PRO A 22 -4.31 -13.64 -17.58
C PRO A 22 -5.66 -13.21 -18.17
N GLY A 23 -6.05 -11.95 -17.94
CA GLY A 23 -7.29 -11.38 -18.45
C GLY A 23 -8.46 -11.44 -17.48
N LEU A 24 -9.66 -11.71 -17.96
CA LEU A 24 -10.89 -11.72 -17.18
C LEU A 24 -11.12 -13.06 -16.50
N ASN A 25 -11.15 -13.06 -15.18
CA ASN A 25 -11.54 -14.21 -14.36
C ASN A 25 -12.93 -13.94 -13.75
N VAL A 26 -13.86 -14.87 -13.88
CA VAL A 26 -15.24 -14.69 -13.41
C VAL A 26 -15.54 -15.69 -12.30
N LEU A 27 -15.88 -15.18 -11.12
CA LEU A 27 -16.31 -15.98 -9.97
C LEU A 27 -17.84 -16.05 -9.95
N THR A 28 -18.40 -17.25 -10.15
CA THR A 28 -19.83 -17.51 -10.12
C THR A 28 -20.22 -18.35 -8.91
N GLY A 29 -21.48 -18.30 -8.51
CA GLY A 29 -22.01 -19.08 -7.40
C GLY A 29 -23.19 -18.39 -6.72
N GLU A 30 -23.93 -19.11 -5.90
CA GLU A 30 -25.05 -18.56 -5.14
C GLU A 30 -24.59 -17.57 -4.04
N THR A 31 -25.51 -16.70 -3.61
CA THR A 31 -25.28 -15.77 -2.50
C THR A 31 -24.98 -16.57 -1.21
N GLY A 32 -23.90 -16.23 -0.51
CA GLY A 32 -23.47 -16.98 0.68
C GLY A 32 -22.44 -18.10 0.41
N ALA A 33 -22.20 -18.47 -0.84
CA ALA A 33 -21.29 -19.57 -1.21
C ALA A 33 -19.78 -19.24 -1.15
N GLY A 34 -19.38 -18.25 -0.36
CA GLY A 34 -17.95 -17.97 -0.17
C GLY A 34 -17.35 -16.91 -1.11
N LYS A 35 -18.06 -16.43 -2.17
CA LYS A 35 -17.54 -15.39 -3.07
C LYS A 35 -17.10 -14.12 -2.32
N SER A 36 -17.93 -13.63 -1.41
CA SER A 36 -17.61 -12.45 -0.59
C SER A 36 -16.41 -12.70 0.30
N ILE A 37 -16.21 -13.92 0.79
CA ILE A 37 -15.05 -14.28 1.62
C ILE A 37 -13.77 -14.28 0.79
N LEU A 38 -13.81 -14.66 -0.50
CA LEU A 38 -12.65 -14.55 -1.40
C LEU A 38 -12.24 -13.08 -1.58
N VAL A 39 -13.21 -12.19 -1.82
CA VAL A 39 -12.97 -10.75 -1.93
C VAL A 39 -12.43 -10.18 -0.62
N GLU A 40 -13.03 -10.56 0.52
CA GLU A 40 -12.56 -10.16 1.85
C GLU A 40 -11.14 -10.66 2.14
N ALA A 41 -10.82 -11.90 1.76
CA ALA A 41 -9.47 -12.45 1.90
C ALA A 41 -8.44 -11.63 1.10
N VAL A 42 -8.77 -11.22 -0.12
CA VAL A 42 -7.92 -10.30 -0.90
C VAL A 42 -7.80 -8.96 -0.18
N GLY A 43 -8.89 -8.38 0.32
CA GLY A 43 -8.87 -7.14 1.11
C GLY A 43 -7.97 -7.24 2.35
N LEU A 44 -7.95 -8.38 3.02
CA LEU A 44 -7.03 -8.64 4.15
C LEU A 44 -5.56 -8.66 3.70
N LEU A 45 -5.24 -9.24 2.55
CA LEU A 45 -3.89 -9.20 1.96
C LEU A 45 -3.48 -7.78 1.57
N LEU A 46 -4.43 -6.92 1.22
CA LEU A 46 -4.20 -5.51 0.91
C LEU A 46 -4.05 -4.61 2.17
N GLY A 47 -3.89 -5.19 3.35
CA GLY A 47 -3.72 -4.45 4.60
C GLY A 47 -5.02 -4.11 5.32
N GLY A 48 -6.16 -4.65 4.88
CA GLY A 48 -7.46 -4.50 5.55
C GLY A 48 -7.42 -4.92 7.03
N ARG A 49 -8.38 -4.43 7.81
CA ARG A 49 -8.47 -4.72 9.25
C ARG A 49 -8.77 -6.20 9.48
N ALA A 50 -7.91 -6.88 10.22
CA ALA A 50 -8.10 -8.26 10.65
C ALA A 50 -8.81 -8.33 12.01
N SER A 51 -9.77 -9.27 12.14
CA SER A 51 -10.45 -9.59 13.40
C SER A 51 -10.35 -11.09 13.68
N GLY A 52 -10.35 -11.48 14.96
CA GLY A 52 -10.37 -12.88 15.35
C GLY A 52 -11.66 -13.61 14.92
N ASP A 53 -12.75 -12.88 14.72
CA ASP A 53 -14.05 -13.43 14.26
C ASP A 53 -13.97 -13.99 12.84
N LEU A 54 -12.94 -13.60 12.07
CA LEU A 54 -12.69 -14.14 10.73
C LEU A 54 -12.06 -15.52 10.76
N VAL A 55 -11.51 -15.95 11.89
CA VAL A 55 -10.96 -17.30 12.05
C VAL A 55 -12.09 -18.29 12.16
N ARG A 56 -12.00 -19.39 11.40
CA ARG A 56 -12.99 -20.46 11.42
C ARG A 56 -13.23 -20.96 12.84
N THR A 57 -14.48 -21.15 13.20
CA THR A 57 -14.87 -21.64 14.53
C THR A 57 -14.18 -22.96 14.86
N GLY A 58 -13.49 -23.00 15.99
CA GLY A 58 -12.72 -24.17 16.46
C GLY A 58 -11.27 -24.18 16.00
N GLU A 59 -10.84 -23.21 15.17
CA GLU A 59 -9.46 -23.08 14.70
C GLU A 59 -8.71 -21.97 15.45
N GLU A 60 -7.40 -22.12 15.56
CA GLU A 60 -6.56 -21.13 16.26
C GLU A 60 -6.09 -19.99 15.33
N THR A 61 -5.92 -20.29 14.03
CA THR A 61 -5.31 -19.37 13.08
C THR A 61 -5.89 -19.56 11.68
N ALA A 62 -6.27 -18.47 11.03
CA ALA A 62 -6.54 -18.40 9.61
C ALA A 62 -5.29 -17.94 8.87
N THR A 63 -5.06 -18.47 7.67
CA THR A 63 -3.94 -18.09 6.79
C THR A 63 -4.48 -17.76 5.41
N ILE A 64 -4.02 -16.64 4.88
CA ILE A 64 -4.30 -16.19 3.51
C ILE A 64 -2.96 -15.95 2.85
N GLU A 65 -2.77 -16.52 1.66
CA GLU A 65 -1.54 -16.39 0.90
C GLU A 65 -1.87 -16.15 -0.57
N ALA A 66 -1.14 -15.24 -1.21
CA ALA A 66 -1.31 -14.96 -2.62
C ALA A 66 0.02 -14.70 -3.31
N ILE A 67 0.09 -15.07 -4.58
CA ILE A 67 1.19 -14.72 -5.48
C ILE A 67 0.68 -13.68 -6.47
N PHE A 68 1.35 -12.52 -6.47
CA PHE A 68 1.14 -11.46 -7.45
C PHE A 68 2.34 -11.37 -8.39
N GLU A 69 2.07 -11.13 -9.64
CA GLU A 69 3.09 -10.87 -10.65
C GLU A 69 2.93 -9.46 -11.22
N THR A 70 4.00 -8.67 -11.20
CA THR A 70 4.05 -7.33 -11.76
C THR A 70 5.43 -7.09 -12.38
N ASP A 71 5.46 -6.68 -13.64
CA ASP A 71 6.69 -6.36 -14.38
C ASP A 71 7.75 -7.47 -14.31
N GLY A 72 7.30 -8.73 -14.41
CA GLY A 72 8.17 -9.92 -14.33
C GLY A 72 8.71 -10.22 -12.93
N THR A 73 8.21 -9.54 -11.90
CA THR A 73 8.56 -9.78 -10.50
C THR A 73 7.40 -10.46 -9.79
N GLU A 74 7.69 -11.55 -9.08
CA GLU A 74 6.71 -12.23 -8.23
C GLU A 74 6.78 -11.71 -6.80
N TRP A 75 5.60 -11.51 -6.21
CA TRP A 75 5.41 -11.11 -4.83
C TRP A 75 4.56 -12.14 -4.11
N LEU A 76 5.16 -12.86 -3.17
CA LEU A 76 4.45 -13.74 -2.25
C LEU A 76 4.00 -12.92 -1.04
N ILE A 77 2.70 -12.75 -0.88
CA ILE A 77 2.10 -12.06 0.26
C ILE A 77 1.35 -13.08 1.10
N ARG A 78 1.65 -13.12 2.40
CA ARG A 78 0.95 -13.98 3.36
C ARG A 78 0.47 -13.18 4.55
N ARG A 79 -0.72 -13.52 5.02
CA ARG A 79 -1.27 -12.99 6.25
C ARG A 79 -1.78 -14.10 7.16
N GLU A 80 -1.45 -14.03 8.43
CA GLU A 80 -1.90 -14.93 9.49
C GLU A 80 -2.74 -14.13 10.48
N ILE A 81 -3.90 -14.67 10.86
CA ILE A 81 -4.83 -14.05 11.80
C ILE A 81 -5.16 -15.08 12.87
N THR A 82 -4.91 -14.76 14.14
CA THR A 82 -5.27 -15.66 15.24
C THR A 82 -6.67 -15.39 15.76
N ALA A 83 -7.31 -16.39 16.36
CA ALA A 83 -8.62 -16.26 17.01
C ALA A 83 -8.65 -15.17 18.11
N GLN A 84 -7.49 -14.79 18.67
CA GLN A 84 -7.35 -13.69 19.64
C GLN A 84 -7.25 -12.32 18.95
N GLY A 85 -7.38 -12.24 17.62
CA GLY A 85 -7.34 -11.00 16.83
C GLY A 85 -5.95 -10.46 16.54
N ARG A 86 -4.87 -11.22 16.86
CA ARG A 86 -3.52 -10.83 16.43
C ARG A 86 -3.33 -11.13 14.96
N SER A 87 -2.65 -10.24 14.25
CA SER A 87 -2.36 -10.44 12.83
C SER A 87 -0.88 -10.23 12.53
N ARG A 88 -0.34 -11.09 11.67
CA ARG A 88 1.02 -10.99 11.12
C ARG A 88 0.95 -10.93 9.61
N ALA A 89 1.81 -10.15 9.01
CA ALA A 89 1.92 -10.03 7.56
C ALA A 89 3.35 -10.37 7.12
N PHE A 90 3.47 -10.98 5.95
CA PHE A 90 4.76 -11.37 5.38
C PHE A 90 4.78 -11.01 3.90
N ILE A 91 5.93 -10.50 3.43
CA ILE A 91 6.22 -10.26 2.02
C ILE A 91 7.47 -11.08 1.68
N ASN A 92 7.36 -11.95 0.70
CA ASN A 92 8.44 -12.88 0.26
C ASN A 92 9.07 -13.68 1.41
N GLY A 93 8.25 -14.00 2.43
CA GLY A 93 8.68 -14.74 3.63
C GLY A 93 9.13 -13.86 4.79
N ASP A 94 9.43 -12.60 4.58
CA ASP A 94 9.86 -11.67 5.63
C ASP A 94 8.67 -11.05 6.37
N LEU A 95 8.74 -11.02 7.70
CA LEU A 95 7.74 -10.38 8.54
C LEU A 95 7.70 -8.86 8.27
N THR A 96 6.50 -8.33 8.07
CA THR A 96 6.30 -6.91 7.75
C THR A 96 5.18 -6.29 8.57
N THR A 97 5.06 -4.95 8.50
CA THR A 97 3.97 -4.21 9.13
C THR A 97 2.74 -4.15 8.21
N ALA A 98 1.56 -3.95 8.79
CA ALA A 98 0.33 -3.76 8.03
C ALA A 98 0.40 -2.51 7.11
N GLY A 99 1.14 -1.47 7.52
CA GLY A 99 1.38 -0.27 6.71
C GLY A 99 2.20 -0.57 5.47
N ALA A 100 3.37 -1.22 5.63
CA ALA A 100 4.22 -1.61 4.50
C ALA A 100 3.51 -2.58 3.55
N LEU A 101 2.68 -3.49 4.09
CA LEU A 101 1.83 -4.36 3.29
C LEU A 101 0.84 -3.54 2.46
N LYS A 102 0.16 -2.56 3.05
CA LYS A 102 -0.79 -1.69 2.36
C LYS A 102 -0.13 -0.88 1.24
N ASP A 103 1.05 -0.33 1.50
CA ASP A 103 1.80 0.46 0.51
C ASP A 103 2.22 -0.38 -0.71
N LEU A 104 2.65 -1.63 -0.48
CA LEU A 104 2.92 -2.57 -1.56
C LEU A 104 1.63 -2.95 -2.29
N ALA A 105 0.60 -3.32 -1.55
CA ALA A 105 -0.66 -3.81 -2.08
C ALA A 105 -1.35 -2.81 -3.02
N ASN A 106 -1.33 -1.53 -2.69
CA ASN A 106 -1.86 -0.45 -3.54
C ASN A 106 -1.17 -0.35 -4.91
N ARG A 107 0.02 -0.95 -5.05
CA ARG A 107 0.76 -1.03 -6.33
C ARG A 107 0.48 -2.31 -7.11
N LEU A 108 -0.03 -3.34 -6.46
CA LEU A 108 -0.23 -4.67 -7.04
C LEU A 108 -1.65 -4.89 -7.55
N ILE A 109 -2.65 -4.36 -6.85
CA ILE A 109 -4.05 -4.60 -7.14
C ILE A 109 -4.92 -3.43 -6.65
N GLU A 110 -5.96 -3.14 -7.38
CA GLU A 110 -7.03 -2.24 -6.97
C GLU A 110 -8.30 -3.06 -6.76
N LEU A 111 -8.93 -2.89 -5.59
CA LEU A 111 -10.16 -3.58 -5.24
C LEU A 111 -11.33 -2.60 -5.30
N HIS A 112 -12.33 -2.92 -6.12
CA HIS A 112 -13.55 -2.13 -6.25
C HIS A 112 -14.70 -2.88 -5.58
N GLY A 113 -15.13 -2.42 -4.40
CA GLY A 113 -16.20 -3.02 -3.61
C GLY A 113 -17.16 -1.98 -3.02
N GLN A 114 -18.22 -2.46 -2.38
CA GLN A 114 -19.26 -1.59 -1.80
C GLN A 114 -18.76 -0.71 -0.63
N HIS A 115 -17.61 -1.01 -0.04
CA HIS A 115 -17.09 -0.36 1.17
C HIS A 115 -15.60 0.01 1.05
N GLU A 116 -15.02 0.04 -0.16
CA GLU A 116 -13.60 0.24 -0.34
C GLU A 116 -13.29 1.58 -1.00
N HIS A 117 -12.18 2.15 -0.57
CA HIS A 117 -11.66 3.41 -1.08
C HIS A 117 -11.30 3.25 -2.56
N GLN A 118 -12.12 3.81 -3.40
CA GLN A 118 -11.80 3.92 -4.81
C GLN A 118 -10.67 4.94 -4.95
N THR A 119 -9.53 4.51 -5.45
CA THR A 119 -8.38 5.38 -5.74
C THR A 119 -8.80 6.58 -6.60
N LEU A 120 -9.76 6.38 -7.49
CA LEU A 120 -10.34 7.44 -8.32
C LEU A 120 -11.15 8.50 -7.53
N LEU A 121 -11.55 8.23 -6.30
CA LEU A 121 -12.21 9.23 -5.45
C LEU A 121 -11.21 10.11 -4.69
N ASP A 122 -9.93 9.73 -4.69
CA ASP A 122 -8.86 10.54 -4.09
C ASP A 122 -8.30 11.52 -5.12
N PRO A 123 -8.55 12.84 -4.98
CA PRO A 123 -8.04 13.83 -5.92
C PRO A 123 -6.52 13.82 -6.08
N SER A 124 -5.77 13.34 -5.08
CA SER A 124 -4.31 13.29 -5.13
C SER A 124 -3.78 12.30 -6.18
N THR A 125 -4.59 11.32 -6.59
CA THR A 125 -4.22 10.30 -7.59
C THR A 125 -4.53 10.72 -9.02
N HIS A 126 -5.43 11.72 -9.22
CA HIS A 126 -5.93 12.09 -10.54
C HIS A 126 -4.84 12.55 -11.50
N LEU A 127 -3.92 13.40 -11.02
CA LEU A 127 -2.82 13.88 -11.85
C LEU A 127 -1.93 12.72 -12.34
N GLY A 128 -1.59 11.79 -11.42
CA GLY A 128 -0.81 10.62 -11.79
C GLY A 128 -1.51 9.72 -12.82
N ALA A 129 -2.82 9.52 -12.68
CA ALA A 129 -3.60 8.74 -13.64
C ALA A 129 -3.63 9.40 -15.02
N ILE A 130 -3.77 10.73 -15.08
CA ILE A 130 -3.74 11.50 -16.34
C ILE A 130 -2.35 11.41 -16.99
N ASP A 131 -1.28 11.58 -16.21
CA ASP A 131 0.09 11.51 -16.71
C ASP A 131 0.42 10.12 -17.29
N ILE A 132 -0.01 9.04 -16.63
CA ILE A 132 0.15 7.66 -17.13
C ILE A 132 -0.64 7.47 -18.42
N PHE A 133 -1.91 7.88 -18.46
CA PHE A 133 -2.76 7.76 -19.65
C PHE A 133 -2.18 8.51 -20.86
N ALA A 134 -1.58 9.68 -20.61
CA ALA A 134 -0.96 10.51 -21.64
C ALA A 134 0.49 10.09 -21.99
N GLY A 135 1.07 9.09 -21.31
CA GLY A 135 2.47 8.67 -21.52
C GLY A 135 3.49 9.73 -21.09
N LEU A 136 3.15 10.60 -20.14
CA LEU A 136 3.96 11.73 -19.67
C LEU A 136 4.88 11.39 -18.48
N GLU A 137 4.99 10.13 -18.11
CA GLU A 137 5.82 9.70 -16.98
C GLU A 137 7.27 10.23 -17.02
N PRO A 138 7.99 10.21 -18.16
CA PRO A 138 9.33 10.78 -18.23
C PRO A 138 9.36 12.29 -17.95
N ALA A 139 8.35 13.03 -18.45
CA ALA A 139 8.26 14.47 -18.21
C ALA A 139 7.94 14.78 -16.74
N ARG A 140 7.07 14.01 -16.12
CA ARG A 140 6.73 14.10 -14.70
C ARG A 140 7.97 13.90 -13.82
N ILE A 141 8.80 12.89 -14.13
CA ILE A 141 10.05 12.63 -13.42
C ILE A 141 10.99 13.82 -13.55
N ALA A 142 11.22 14.34 -14.77
CA ALA A 142 12.08 15.48 -15.01
C ALA A 142 11.65 16.74 -14.25
N VAL A 143 10.34 17.02 -14.20
CA VAL A 143 9.78 18.13 -13.41
C VAL A 143 10.01 17.89 -11.92
N GLY A 144 9.84 16.67 -11.41
CA GLY A 144 10.08 16.30 -10.02
C GLY A 144 11.53 16.53 -9.60
N GLU A 145 12.48 16.15 -10.45
CA GLU A 145 13.91 16.36 -10.22
C GLU A 145 14.26 17.87 -10.20
N ALA A 146 13.78 18.63 -11.18
CA ALA A 146 14.00 20.08 -11.23
C ALA A 146 13.39 20.79 -10.01
N PHE A 147 12.22 20.38 -9.58
CA PHE A 147 11.56 20.92 -8.39
C PHE A 147 12.34 20.61 -7.11
N SER A 148 12.88 19.40 -6.96
CA SER A 148 13.71 19.02 -5.82
C SER A 148 14.99 19.87 -5.73
N VAL A 149 15.63 20.14 -6.86
CA VAL A 149 16.80 21.05 -6.92
C VAL A 149 16.42 22.47 -6.50
N LEU A 150 15.29 22.99 -7.02
CA LEU A 150 14.79 24.30 -6.66
C LEU A 150 14.47 24.41 -5.17
N GLN A 151 13.79 23.42 -4.62
CA GLN A 151 13.49 23.38 -3.17
C GLN A 151 14.77 23.37 -2.33
N GLY A 152 15.76 22.55 -2.68
CA GLY A 152 17.04 22.52 -2.00
C GLY A 152 17.77 23.87 -2.02
N ALA A 153 17.83 24.50 -3.20
CA ALA A 153 18.45 25.82 -3.34
C ALA A 153 17.69 26.91 -2.54
N THR A 154 16.37 26.87 -2.55
CA THR A 154 15.52 27.82 -1.79
C THR A 154 15.71 27.66 -0.29
N HIS A 155 15.77 26.42 0.20
CA HIS A 155 16.02 26.14 1.61
C HIS A 155 17.40 26.64 2.06
N GLU A 156 18.45 26.36 1.26
CA GLU A 156 19.81 26.80 1.55
C GLU A 156 19.93 28.33 1.53
N LEU A 157 19.27 28.99 0.58
CA LEU A 157 19.22 30.46 0.53
C LEU A 157 18.56 31.03 1.79
N ALA A 158 17.46 30.44 2.24
CA ALA A 158 16.79 30.88 3.48
C ALA A 158 17.70 30.69 4.69
N ARG A 159 18.38 29.56 4.80
CA ARG A 159 19.36 29.27 5.85
C ARG A 159 20.50 30.29 5.89
N LEU A 160 21.08 30.57 4.73
CA LEU A 160 22.17 31.55 4.60
C LEU A 160 21.72 32.98 4.98
N ARG A 161 20.52 33.39 4.55
CA ARG A 161 19.95 34.70 4.92
C ARG A 161 19.78 34.83 6.44
N THR A 162 19.27 33.81 7.10
CA THR A 162 19.13 33.80 8.57
C THR A 162 20.51 33.88 9.23
N ALA A 163 21.49 33.11 8.77
CA ALA A 163 22.83 33.13 9.33
C ALA A 163 23.54 34.48 9.16
N VAL A 164 23.32 35.17 8.02
CA VAL A 164 23.85 36.54 7.79
C VAL A 164 23.19 37.52 8.76
N ALA A 165 21.86 37.50 8.88
CA ALA A 165 21.14 38.39 9.79
C ALA A 165 21.57 38.21 11.26
N GLU A 166 21.74 36.96 11.71
CA GLU A 166 22.25 36.66 13.05
C GLU A 166 23.68 37.16 13.28
N ARG A 167 24.52 37.07 12.26
CA ARG A 167 25.91 37.57 12.32
C ARG A 167 25.93 39.10 12.43
N GLU A 168 25.12 39.79 11.62
CA GLU A 168 25.00 41.24 11.64
C GLU A 168 24.48 41.74 13.03
N ALA A 169 23.44 41.10 13.54
CA ALA A 169 22.90 41.43 14.88
C ALA A 169 23.97 41.22 15.99
N ARG A 170 24.77 40.17 15.92
CA ARG A 170 25.86 39.96 16.90
C ARG A 170 26.97 41.01 16.77
N GLN A 171 27.28 41.48 15.55
CA GLN A 171 28.29 42.55 15.34
C GLN A 171 27.79 43.88 15.86
N GLU A 172 26.50 44.22 15.70
CA GLU A 172 25.89 45.45 16.26
C GLU A 172 25.94 45.46 17.78
N ILE A 173 25.56 44.33 18.42
CA ILE A 173 25.63 44.21 19.89
C ILE A 173 27.08 44.38 20.38
N GLY A 174 28.07 43.80 19.70
CA GLY A 174 29.49 43.95 20.04
C GLY A 174 30.02 45.40 19.89
N ARG A 175 29.48 46.18 18.95
CA ARG A 175 29.87 47.62 18.77
C ARG A 175 29.20 48.51 19.77
N ALA A 176 28.02 48.13 20.30
CA ALA A 176 27.31 48.94 21.31
C ALA A 176 27.87 48.77 22.73
N HIS A 177 28.80 47.86 22.96
CA HIS A 177 29.40 47.57 24.28
C HIS A 177 30.86 48.05 24.39
N VAL A 178 31.35 48.80 23.44
CA VAL A 178 32.65 49.52 23.45
C VAL A 178 32.39 51.01 23.55
#